data_5b1f9a3508cf35c3f25a5c100d5bcd37
#
_entry.id   5b1f9a3508cf35c3f25a5c100d5bcd37
#
_cell.length_a   1.000
_cell.length_b   1.000
_cell.length_c   1.000
_cell.angle_alpha   90.00
_cell.angle_beta   90.00
_cell.angle_gamma   90.00
#
_symmetry.space_group_name_H-M   'P 1'
#
loop_
_entity.id
_entity.type
_entity.pdbx_description
1 polymer ?
#
loop_
_entity_poly.entity_id
_entity_poly.type
_entity_poly.pdbx_seq_one_letter_code
_entity_poly.pdbx_strand_id
1 'polypeptide(L)'
;MIKNLKLFDAHLHIIDNKFPLEPNHGYLPDEFTCNDYLNRMSKYTLCGGVVVSGSFQTFDQSYLIHALNKLGPSFVGVTQLSEIASNEELLILNNAGVRAVRFNLKRGISNDYKHLESMAKRVYELVGWHVELYVDSKELVDLYDILIDLPAVSIDHLGLSIAGYSTLIKLAEKGVHIKATGFGRVDFDVRVAIAELYSANPQSLMFGTDLPSTRVTKPFEDKDYAVIEEVLEPEQANNVLYKNAIDFYKPKKICL
;
A
#
# COMPACT_ATOMS: atom_id res chain seq x y z
N MET A 1 12.80 -18.49 -15.41
CA MET A 1 11.36 -18.52 -15.82
C MET A 1 10.57 -18.03 -14.64
N ILE A 2 9.85 -16.91 -14.77
CA ILE A 2 8.90 -16.46 -13.75
C ILE A 2 7.87 -17.57 -13.60
N LYS A 3 7.82 -18.23 -12.43
CA LYS A 3 6.75 -19.17 -12.13
C LYS A 3 5.44 -18.36 -12.17
N ASN A 4 4.43 -18.86 -12.84
CA ASN A 4 3.14 -18.17 -13.06
C ASN A 4 2.31 -18.10 -11.76
N LEU A 5 2.88 -17.58 -10.67
CA LEU A 5 2.12 -17.34 -9.45
C LEU A 5 1.13 -16.19 -9.67
N LYS A 6 -0.04 -16.30 -9.04
CA LYS A 6 -1.02 -15.22 -9.01
C LYS A 6 -0.41 -14.02 -8.29
N LEU A 7 -0.66 -12.82 -8.82
CA LEU A 7 -0.23 -11.56 -8.23
C LEU A 7 -1.44 -10.69 -7.91
N PHE A 8 -1.57 -10.26 -6.67
CA PHE A 8 -2.37 -9.12 -6.28
C PHE A 8 -1.41 -8.00 -5.86
N ASP A 9 -1.32 -6.94 -6.67
CA ASP A 9 -0.37 -5.85 -6.46
C ASP A 9 -0.83 -4.95 -5.31
N ALA A 10 -0.24 -5.10 -4.13
CA ALA A 10 -0.68 -4.38 -2.93
C ALA A 10 -0.32 -2.89 -2.92
N HIS A 11 0.37 -2.35 -3.94
CA HIS A 11 0.71 -0.94 -3.99
C HIS A 11 1.07 -0.48 -5.41
N LEU A 12 0.21 0.31 -6.01
CA LEU A 12 0.48 1.00 -7.28
C LEU A 12 -0.14 2.40 -7.26
N HIS A 13 0.33 3.27 -8.14
CA HIS A 13 -0.25 4.59 -8.37
C HIS A 13 -0.78 4.72 -9.80
N ILE A 14 -1.87 5.44 -9.96
CA ILE A 14 -2.37 5.90 -11.25
C ILE A 14 -2.28 7.41 -11.28
N ILE A 15 -1.65 7.93 -12.32
CA ILE A 15 -1.43 9.37 -12.54
C ILE A 15 -2.00 9.68 -13.91
N ASP A 16 -3.14 10.36 -13.95
CA ASP A 16 -3.83 10.73 -15.20
C ASP A 16 -4.00 12.25 -15.18
N ASN A 17 -3.36 12.94 -16.14
CA ASN A 17 -3.33 14.39 -16.26
C ASN A 17 -4.71 15.03 -16.53
N LYS A 18 -5.75 14.21 -16.72
CA LYS A 18 -7.14 14.68 -16.82
C LYS A 18 -7.72 15.11 -15.47
N PHE A 19 -7.08 14.71 -14.38
CA PHE A 19 -7.52 15.00 -13.01
C PHE A 19 -6.58 15.99 -12.34
N PRO A 20 -7.04 16.70 -11.30
CA PRO A 20 -6.20 17.63 -10.57
C PRO A 20 -4.94 16.98 -9.99
N LEU A 21 -3.80 17.63 -10.18
CA LEU A 21 -2.52 17.25 -9.60
C LEU A 21 -1.84 18.50 -9.03
N GLU A 22 -1.32 18.40 -7.83
CA GLU A 22 -0.61 19.49 -7.16
C GLU A 22 0.85 19.10 -6.86
N PRO A 23 1.83 19.96 -7.19
CA PRO A 23 3.21 19.71 -6.83
C PRO A 23 3.38 19.57 -5.31
N ASN A 24 3.98 18.47 -4.88
CA ASN A 24 4.34 18.27 -3.49
C ASN A 24 5.86 18.47 -3.34
N HIS A 25 6.29 19.45 -2.56
CA HIS A 25 7.71 19.88 -2.47
C HIS A 25 8.36 20.11 -3.84
N GLY A 26 7.64 20.77 -4.74
CA GLY A 26 8.12 21.08 -6.10
C GLY A 26 8.17 19.90 -7.08
N TYR A 27 7.73 18.71 -6.67
CA TYR A 27 7.70 17.54 -7.53
C TYR A 27 6.28 17.25 -8.03
N LEU A 28 6.16 17.05 -9.33
CA LEU A 28 5.01 16.50 -10.01
C LEU A 28 5.46 15.27 -10.82
N PRO A 29 4.81 14.10 -10.68
CA PRO A 29 5.18 12.90 -11.42
C PRO A 29 4.74 12.99 -12.88
N ASP A 30 5.39 12.21 -13.74
CA ASP A 30 4.93 11.96 -15.10
C ASP A 30 3.61 11.18 -15.11
N GLU A 31 2.88 11.29 -16.20
CA GLU A 31 1.63 10.56 -16.42
C GLU A 31 1.89 9.05 -16.41
N PHE A 32 1.03 8.31 -15.71
CA PHE A 32 1.02 6.85 -15.69
C PHE A 32 -0.42 6.36 -15.53
N THR A 33 -1.07 6.09 -16.65
CA THR A 33 -2.49 5.75 -16.70
C THR A 33 -2.77 4.29 -16.35
N CYS A 34 -4.07 3.95 -16.20
CA CYS A 34 -4.49 2.55 -16.06
C CYS A 34 -4.02 1.68 -17.22
N ASN A 35 -3.97 2.22 -18.46
CA ASN A 35 -3.48 1.45 -19.61
C ASN A 35 -1.98 1.18 -19.52
N ASP A 36 -1.19 2.16 -19.10
CA ASP A 36 0.25 2.01 -18.92
C ASP A 36 0.54 0.94 -17.86
N TYR A 37 -0.19 0.98 -16.74
CA TYR A 37 -0.10 -0.03 -15.70
C TYR A 37 -0.44 -1.43 -16.23
N LEU A 38 -1.59 -1.61 -16.88
CA LEU A 38 -2.01 -2.92 -17.41
C LEU A 38 -1.02 -3.45 -18.46
N ASN A 39 -0.50 -2.58 -19.34
CA ASN A 39 0.53 -2.94 -20.30
C ASN A 39 1.82 -3.39 -19.61
N ARG A 40 2.28 -2.65 -18.59
CA ARG A 40 3.49 -2.99 -17.82
C ARG A 40 3.35 -4.33 -17.10
N MET A 41 2.14 -4.65 -16.62
CA MET A 41 1.83 -5.85 -15.85
C MET A 41 1.38 -7.04 -16.69
N SER A 42 1.26 -6.90 -18.02
CA SER A 42 0.69 -7.92 -18.93
C SER A 42 1.40 -9.28 -18.92
N LYS A 43 2.64 -9.33 -18.48
CA LYS A 43 3.44 -10.57 -18.36
C LYS A 43 3.22 -11.34 -17.06
N TYR A 44 2.51 -10.76 -16.09
CA TYR A 44 2.19 -11.41 -14.82
C TYR A 44 0.77 -11.96 -14.82
N THR A 45 0.50 -12.96 -14.00
CA THR A 45 -0.88 -13.41 -13.72
C THR A 45 -1.52 -12.45 -12.72
N LEU A 46 -1.80 -11.23 -13.19
CA LEU A 46 -2.36 -10.14 -12.39
C LEU A 46 -3.82 -10.43 -12.05
N CYS A 47 -4.12 -10.52 -10.75
CA CYS A 47 -5.44 -10.85 -10.23
C CYS A 47 -6.18 -9.65 -9.60
N GLY A 48 -5.54 -8.51 -9.53
CA GLY A 48 -6.07 -7.29 -8.95
C GLY A 48 -4.97 -6.45 -8.32
N GLY A 49 -5.34 -5.42 -7.60
CA GLY A 49 -4.36 -4.58 -6.92
C GLY A 49 -4.97 -3.40 -6.16
N VAL A 50 -4.09 -2.61 -5.58
CA VAL A 50 -4.40 -1.48 -4.71
C VAL A 50 -3.91 -0.19 -5.33
N VAL A 51 -4.84 0.65 -5.80
CA VAL A 51 -4.53 2.00 -6.28
C VAL A 51 -4.39 2.93 -5.08
N VAL A 52 -3.18 3.40 -4.84
CA VAL A 52 -2.85 4.23 -3.68
C VAL A 52 -2.71 5.70 -4.08
N SER A 53 -3.34 6.60 -3.33
CA SER A 53 -3.18 8.04 -3.53
C SER A 53 -1.77 8.50 -3.20
N GLY A 54 -1.12 9.18 -4.15
CA GLY A 54 0.13 9.89 -3.92
C GLY A 54 -0.10 11.28 -3.30
N SER A 55 0.95 11.87 -2.72
CA SER A 55 0.87 13.20 -2.12
C SER A 55 0.49 14.32 -3.11
N PHE A 56 0.73 14.11 -4.39
CA PHE A 56 0.42 15.03 -5.47
C PHE A 56 -1.07 15.01 -5.90
N GLN A 57 -1.86 14.06 -5.40
CA GLN A 57 -3.30 13.97 -5.63
C GLN A 57 -4.12 14.63 -4.51
N THR A 58 -3.45 15.05 -3.45
CA THR A 58 -4.06 15.71 -2.31
C THR A 58 -5.33 15.00 -1.80
N PHE A 59 -6.46 15.66 -1.79
CA PHE A 59 -7.77 15.10 -1.39
C PHE A 59 -8.71 14.91 -2.58
N ASP A 60 -8.23 14.98 -3.84
CA ASP A 60 -9.06 14.66 -5.00
C ASP A 60 -9.31 13.15 -5.09
N GLN A 61 -10.58 12.77 -5.15
CA GLN A 61 -11.02 11.38 -5.23
C GLN A 61 -11.49 11.00 -6.64
N SER A 62 -11.65 11.98 -7.52
CA SER A 62 -12.24 11.76 -8.84
C SER A 62 -11.40 10.84 -9.71
N TYR A 63 -10.08 11.00 -9.69
CA TYR A 63 -9.14 10.12 -10.39
C TYR A 63 -9.21 8.67 -9.86
N LEU A 64 -9.32 8.49 -8.52
CA LEU A 64 -9.34 7.18 -7.89
C LEU A 64 -10.60 6.41 -8.26
N ILE A 65 -11.77 7.06 -8.17
CA ILE A 65 -13.04 6.48 -8.59
C ILE A 65 -13.01 6.10 -10.07
N HIS A 66 -12.45 6.98 -10.93
CA HIS A 66 -12.27 6.69 -12.36
C HIS A 66 -11.36 5.48 -12.58
N ALA A 67 -10.21 5.42 -11.91
CA ALA A 67 -9.26 4.31 -12.01
C ALA A 67 -9.89 2.97 -11.58
N LEU A 68 -10.59 2.95 -10.44
CA LEU A 68 -11.26 1.74 -9.95
C LEU A 68 -12.36 1.25 -10.90
N ASN A 69 -13.15 2.17 -11.47
CA ASN A 69 -14.14 1.81 -12.49
C ASN A 69 -13.50 1.20 -13.74
N LYS A 70 -12.34 1.73 -14.16
CA LYS A 70 -11.63 1.25 -15.36
C LYS A 70 -10.90 -0.08 -15.13
N LEU A 71 -10.26 -0.27 -13.96
CA LEU A 71 -9.53 -1.48 -13.61
C LEU A 71 -10.44 -2.62 -13.16
N GLY A 72 -11.64 -2.29 -12.69
CA GLY A 72 -12.67 -3.26 -12.33
C GLY A 72 -12.65 -3.75 -10.89
N PRO A 73 -13.58 -4.64 -10.50
CA PRO A 73 -13.91 -4.97 -9.11
C PRO A 73 -12.87 -5.81 -8.36
N SER A 74 -11.81 -6.24 -9.01
CA SER A 74 -10.66 -6.88 -8.38
C SER A 74 -9.61 -5.86 -7.88
N PHE A 75 -9.78 -4.58 -8.22
CA PHE A 75 -8.95 -3.50 -7.70
C PHE A 75 -9.66 -2.75 -6.58
N VAL A 76 -8.89 -2.26 -5.62
CA VAL A 76 -9.36 -1.43 -4.50
C VAL A 76 -8.57 -0.13 -4.42
N GLY A 77 -9.14 0.85 -3.71
CA GLY A 77 -8.52 2.16 -3.53
C GLY A 77 -8.00 2.37 -2.12
N VAL A 78 -6.93 3.13 -2.01
CA VAL A 78 -6.42 3.71 -0.77
C VAL A 78 -6.31 5.22 -0.98
N THR A 79 -6.99 5.98 -0.15
CA THR A 79 -7.15 7.43 -0.34
C THR A 79 -6.57 8.26 0.79
N GLN A 80 -6.26 9.52 0.52
CA GLN A 80 -6.05 10.54 1.54
C GLN A 80 -7.37 11.28 1.78
N LEU A 81 -7.68 11.59 3.03
CA LEU A 81 -8.90 12.30 3.40
C LEU A 81 -8.59 13.57 4.18
N SER A 82 -9.41 14.58 3.96
CA SER A 82 -9.47 15.74 4.85
C SER A 82 -10.04 15.33 6.21
N GLU A 83 -9.59 15.99 7.28
CA GLU A 83 -10.12 15.79 8.64
C GLU A 83 -11.64 15.99 8.73
N ILE A 84 -12.18 16.87 7.88
CA ILE A 84 -13.59 17.21 7.83
C ILE A 84 -14.43 16.32 6.90
N ALA A 85 -13.83 15.27 6.31
CA ALA A 85 -14.55 14.35 5.42
C ALA A 85 -15.80 13.80 6.11
N SER A 86 -16.95 13.87 5.45
CA SER A 86 -18.24 13.44 6.01
C SER A 86 -18.40 11.91 6.00
N ASN A 87 -19.33 11.39 6.81
CA ASN A 87 -19.67 9.97 6.76
C ASN A 87 -20.30 9.58 5.42
N GLU A 88 -21.04 10.47 4.79
CA GLU A 88 -21.62 10.26 3.46
C GLU A 88 -20.54 10.09 2.39
N GLU A 89 -19.51 10.92 2.43
CA GLU A 89 -18.35 10.81 1.54
C GLU A 89 -17.63 9.45 1.72
N LEU A 90 -17.43 9.01 2.96
CA LEU A 90 -16.84 7.69 3.25
C LEU A 90 -17.68 6.54 2.68
N LEU A 91 -19.00 6.61 2.78
CA LEU A 91 -19.91 5.61 2.22
C LEU A 91 -19.87 5.59 0.68
N ILE A 92 -19.82 6.75 0.04
CA ILE A 92 -19.67 6.87 -1.43
C ILE A 92 -18.37 6.23 -1.88
N LEU A 93 -17.25 6.57 -1.24
CA LEU A 93 -15.92 6.03 -1.56
C LEU A 93 -15.86 4.51 -1.32
N ASN A 94 -16.45 4.02 -0.23
CA ASN A 94 -16.53 2.59 0.04
C ASN A 94 -17.30 1.83 -1.05
N ASN A 95 -18.40 2.41 -1.52
CA ASN A 95 -19.18 1.85 -2.62
C ASN A 95 -18.39 1.86 -3.94
N ALA A 96 -17.54 2.85 -4.16
CA ALA A 96 -16.64 2.91 -5.30
C ALA A 96 -15.50 1.87 -5.25
N GLY A 97 -15.20 1.30 -4.08
CA GLY A 97 -14.18 0.27 -3.89
C GLY A 97 -12.97 0.69 -3.07
N VAL A 98 -13.01 1.85 -2.42
CA VAL A 98 -11.98 2.26 -1.46
C VAL A 98 -12.02 1.36 -0.22
N ARG A 99 -10.85 1.04 0.35
CA ARG A 99 -10.70 0.12 1.50
C ARG A 99 -9.77 0.63 2.60
N ALA A 100 -9.12 1.77 2.38
CA ALA A 100 -8.25 2.35 3.40
C ALA A 100 -8.11 3.85 3.27
N VAL A 101 -7.75 4.49 4.38
CA VAL A 101 -7.27 5.87 4.42
C VAL A 101 -5.76 5.88 4.64
N ARG A 102 -5.04 6.69 3.86
CA ARG A 102 -3.58 6.80 3.90
C ARG A 102 -3.14 8.04 4.67
N PHE A 103 -2.20 7.83 5.58
CA PHE A 103 -1.47 8.89 6.26
C PHE A 103 -0.04 8.95 5.74
N ASN A 104 0.30 10.07 5.10
CA ASN A 104 1.64 10.30 4.57
C ASN A 104 2.48 11.06 5.59
N LEU A 105 2.95 10.38 6.63
CA LEU A 105 3.73 10.97 7.72
C LEU A 105 5.14 11.38 7.25
N LYS A 106 5.70 10.69 6.26
CA LYS A 106 7.04 11.01 5.72
C LYS A 106 7.08 12.30 4.91
N ARG A 107 5.98 12.67 4.22
CA ARG A 107 5.92 13.82 3.29
C ARG A 107 4.65 14.66 3.49
N GLY A 108 3.87 14.34 4.47
CA GLY A 108 2.64 15.03 4.78
C GLY A 108 2.87 16.33 5.55
N ILE A 109 1.78 17.07 5.73
CA ILE A 109 1.77 18.39 6.35
C ILE A 109 1.57 18.29 7.87
N SER A 110 1.15 17.14 8.38
CA SER A 110 0.77 16.98 9.80
C SER A 110 1.34 15.72 10.43
N ASN A 111 1.95 15.88 11.60
CA ASN A 111 2.31 14.81 12.53
C ASN A 111 1.25 14.64 13.63
N ASP A 112 -0.03 14.93 13.33
CA ASP A 112 -1.10 14.82 14.31
C ASP A 112 -1.53 13.37 14.52
N TYR A 113 -0.88 12.68 15.45
CA TYR A 113 -1.20 11.31 15.84
C TYR A 113 -2.60 11.15 16.46
N LYS A 114 -3.16 12.23 17.06
CA LYS A 114 -4.53 12.20 17.59
C LYS A 114 -5.55 12.10 16.46
N HIS A 115 -5.27 12.78 15.35
CA HIS A 115 -6.10 12.68 14.16
C HIS A 115 -6.01 11.28 13.53
N LEU A 116 -4.81 10.68 13.48
CA LEU A 116 -4.61 9.31 13.01
C LEU A 116 -5.52 8.32 13.77
N GLU A 117 -5.47 8.34 15.10
CA GLU A 117 -6.23 7.41 15.94
C GLU A 117 -7.74 7.60 15.78
N SER A 118 -8.23 8.84 15.85
CA SER A 118 -9.65 9.14 15.72
C SER A 118 -10.20 8.76 14.35
N MET A 119 -9.46 9.08 13.27
CA MET A 119 -9.85 8.73 11.91
C MET A 119 -9.81 7.21 11.69
N ALA A 120 -8.77 6.52 12.18
CA ALA A 120 -8.65 5.07 12.07
C ALA A 120 -9.85 4.34 12.68
N LYS A 121 -10.23 4.69 13.91
CA LYS A 121 -11.40 4.12 14.58
C LYS A 121 -12.67 4.42 13.81
N ARG A 122 -12.88 5.67 13.42
CA ARG A 122 -14.07 6.12 12.68
C ARG A 122 -14.25 5.38 11.35
N VAL A 123 -13.20 5.29 10.51
CA VAL A 123 -13.34 4.63 9.20
C VAL A 123 -13.51 3.13 9.34
N TYR A 124 -12.90 2.52 10.36
CA TYR A 124 -13.10 1.10 10.64
C TYR A 124 -14.53 0.78 11.10
N GLU A 125 -15.06 1.55 12.05
CA GLU A 125 -16.42 1.37 12.57
C GLU A 125 -17.48 1.61 11.49
N LEU A 126 -17.29 2.63 10.64
CA LEU A 126 -18.30 3.02 9.65
C LEU A 126 -18.30 2.10 8.42
N VAL A 127 -17.13 1.76 7.89
CA VAL A 127 -16.96 1.12 6.57
C VAL A 127 -15.97 -0.05 6.56
N GLY A 128 -15.37 -0.40 7.69
CA GLY A 128 -14.41 -1.50 7.81
C GLY A 128 -13.05 -1.23 7.18
N TRP A 129 -12.68 0.04 6.97
CA TRP A 129 -11.40 0.40 6.38
C TRP A 129 -10.27 0.32 7.41
N HIS A 130 -9.08 0.01 6.92
CA HIS A 130 -7.85 0.14 7.69
C HIS A 130 -7.14 1.48 7.43
N VAL A 131 -6.10 1.75 8.21
CA VAL A 131 -5.17 2.85 7.92
C VAL A 131 -3.90 2.33 7.26
N GLU A 132 -3.38 3.09 6.31
CA GLU A 132 -2.13 2.84 5.62
C GLU A 132 -1.14 3.95 5.91
N LEU A 133 0.07 3.61 6.36
CA LEU A 133 1.06 4.58 6.79
C LEU A 133 2.27 4.59 5.85
N TYR A 134 2.56 5.74 5.28
CA TYR A 134 3.85 6.03 4.69
C TYR A 134 4.72 6.75 5.73
N VAL A 135 5.53 6.01 6.43
CA VAL A 135 6.29 6.44 7.61
C VAL A 135 7.70 5.86 7.58
N ASP A 136 8.66 6.58 8.13
CA ASP A 136 10.01 6.06 8.37
C ASP A 136 10.00 5.20 9.65
N SER A 137 10.57 4.01 9.58
CA SER A 137 10.55 3.07 10.70
C SER A 137 11.15 3.62 12.01
N LYS A 138 12.09 4.57 11.90
CA LYS A 138 12.66 5.25 13.09
C LYS A 138 11.61 5.96 13.96
N GLU A 139 10.46 6.34 13.36
CA GLU A 139 9.36 7.01 14.05
C GLU A 139 8.36 6.01 14.66
N LEU A 140 8.48 4.71 14.33
CA LEU A 140 7.55 3.68 14.80
C LEU A 140 7.64 3.40 16.30
N VAL A 141 8.77 3.71 16.94
CA VAL A 141 8.91 3.54 18.40
C VAL A 141 7.93 4.45 19.15
N ASP A 142 7.72 5.68 18.68
CA ASP A 142 6.81 6.65 19.28
C ASP A 142 5.35 6.34 18.94
N LEU A 143 5.11 5.60 17.87
CA LEU A 143 3.78 5.21 17.40
C LEU A 143 3.36 3.81 17.87
N TYR A 144 4.25 3.03 18.47
CA TYR A 144 4.04 1.61 18.70
C TYR A 144 2.74 1.31 19.44
N ASP A 145 2.52 1.95 20.59
CA ASP A 145 1.35 1.71 21.43
C ASP A 145 0.05 2.12 20.72
N ILE A 146 0.09 3.21 19.96
CA ILE A 146 -1.06 3.64 19.14
C ILE A 146 -1.37 2.59 18.07
N LEU A 147 -0.35 2.15 17.32
CA LEU A 147 -0.54 1.26 16.19
C LEU A 147 -1.05 -0.14 16.56
N ILE A 148 -0.64 -0.68 17.71
CA ILE A 148 -1.14 -1.98 18.18
C ILE A 148 -2.58 -1.93 18.70
N ASP A 149 -3.06 -0.74 19.08
CA ASP A 149 -4.43 -0.51 19.54
C ASP A 149 -5.41 -0.20 18.40
N LEU A 150 -4.90 0.08 17.19
CA LEU A 150 -5.75 0.32 16.01
C LEU A 150 -6.34 -0.99 15.46
N PRO A 151 -7.58 -0.96 14.96
CA PRO A 151 -8.27 -2.17 14.48
C PRO A 151 -7.57 -2.88 13.33
N ALA A 152 -6.97 -2.12 12.40
CA ALA A 152 -6.24 -2.64 11.26
C ALA A 152 -5.29 -1.58 10.68
N VAL A 153 -4.03 -1.97 10.45
CA VAL A 153 -2.96 -1.06 10.00
C VAL A 153 -2.10 -1.74 8.95
N SER A 154 -1.63 -0.98 7.96
CA SER A 154 -0.53 -1.38 7.09
C SER A 154 0.56 -0.31 7.01
N ILE A 155 1.82 -0.73 6.83
CA ILE A 155 2.99 0.14 6.70
C ILE A 155 3.59 -0.05 5.31
N ASP A 156 3.80 1.07 4.60
CA ASP A 156 4.39 1.09 3.26
C ASP A 156 5.90 0.81 3.26
N HIS A 157 6.36 0.21 2.17
CA HIS A 157 7.77 0.13 1.76
C HIS A 157 8.72 -0.38 2.85
N LEU A 158 8.33 -1.46 3.55
CA LEU A 158 9.16 -2.09 4.60
C LEU A 158 9.63 -1.09 5.69
N GLY A 159 8.90 0.02 5.88
CA GLY A 159 9.25 1.06 6.85
C GLY A 159 10.48 1.90 6.48
N LEU A 160 11.01 1.82 5.25
CA LEU A 160 12.06 2.66 4.65
C LEU A 160 13.46 2.50 5.22
N SER A 161 13.68 2.52 6.53
CA SER A 161 15.03 2.54 7.12
C SER A 161 15.29 1.43 8.12
N ILE A 162 16.57 1.05 8.25
CA ILE A 162 17.01 0.06 9.22
C ILE A 162 16.88 0.56 10.68
N ALA A 163 16.83 1.89 10.88
CA ALA A 163 16.90 2.50 12.20
C ALA A 163 15.77 2.06 13.17
N GLY A 164 14.56 1.80 12.63
CA GLY A 164 13.41 1.32 13.43
C GLY A 164 12.97 -0.10 13.06
N TYR A 165 13.80 -0.84 12.36
CA TYR A 165 13.43 -2.15 11.81
C TYR A 165 13.01 -3.16 12.87
N SER A 166 13.65 -3.16 14.06
CA SER A 166 13.26 -4.02 15.17
C SER A 166 11.84 -3.73 15.69
N THR A 167 11.40 -2.47 15.63
CA THR A 167 10.03 -2.09 15.97
C THR A 167 9.05 -2.53 14.88
N LEU A 168 9.46 -2.46 13.61
CA LEU A 168 8.65 -2.97 12.50
C LEU A 168 8.37 -4.47 12.62
N ILE A 169 9.37 -5.28 13.00
CA ILE A 169 9.21 -6.72 13.27
C ILE A 169 8.18 -6.93 14.40
N LYS A 170 8.32 -6.23 15.53
CA LYS A 170 7.37 -6.34 16.66
C LYS A 170 5.94 -5.95 16.26
N LEU A 171 5.78 -4.95 15.41
CA LEU A 171 4.47 -4.57 14.88
C LEU A 171 3.88 -5.68 13.98
N ALA A 172 4.69 -6.31 13.12
CA ALA A 172 4.26 -7.45 12.32
C ALA A 172 3.80 -8.63 13.20
N GLU A 173 4.53 -8.95 14.28
CA GLU A 173 4.13 -9.96 15.28
C GLU A 173 2.77 -9.66 15.92
N LYS A 174 2.42 -8.36 16.06
CA LYS A 174 1.14 -7.88 16.59
C LYS A 174 0.02 -7.81 15.54
N GLY A 175 0.29 -8.19 14.29
CA GLY A 175 -0.71 -8.24 13.22
C GLY A 175 -0.77 -6.98 12.36
N VAL A 176 0.13 -6.02 12.54
CA VAL A 176 0.30 -4.92 11.59
C VAL A 176 0.83 -5.47 10.27
N HIS A 177 0.16 -5.12 9.17
CA HIS A 177 0.57 -5.55 7.83
C HIS A 177 1.71 -4.69 7.30
N ILE A 178 2.65 -5.33 6.59
CA ILE A 178 3.82 -4.66 6.03
C ILE A 178 3.82 -4.87 4.51
N LYS A 179 3.97 -3.79 3.77
CA LYS A 179 4.07 -3.87 2.31
C LYS A 179 5.52 -4.04 1.88
N ALA A 180 5.85 -5.19 1.31
CA ALA A 180 7.10 -5.45 0.60
C ALA A 180 7.04 -4.79 -0.79
N THR A 181 7.22 -3.48 -0.82
CA THR A 181 7.12 -2.63 -2.00
C THR A 181 8.25 -1.62 -2.03
N GLY A 182 8.54 -1.03 -3.20
CA GLY A 182 9.48 0.07 -3.30
C GLY A 182 10.89 -0.30 -2.82
N PHE A 183 11.43 -1.43 -3.25
CA PHE A 183 12.73 -1.95 -2.79
C PHE A 183 13.89 -0.97 -3.03
N GLY A 184 13.74 -0.05 -3.97
CA GLY A 184 14.69 1.03 -4.17
C GLY A 184 14.63 2.18 -3.15
N ARG A 185 13.70 2.13 -2.18
CA ARG A 185 13.51 3.16 -1.14
C ARG A 185 14.17 2.82 0.18
N VAL A 186 14.53 1.56 0.41
CA VAL A 186 15.06 1.08 1.69
C VAL A 186 16.59 1.12 1.72
N ASP A 187 17.17 1.22 2.92
CA ASP A 187 18.61 1.29 3.17
C ASP A 187 19.21 -0.01 3.74
N PHE A 188 18.49 -1.13 3.58
CA PHE A 188 18.87 -2.44 4.08
C PHE A 188 18.64 -3.56 3.04
N ASP A 189 19.10 -4.77 3.36
CA ASP A 189 18.91 -5.94 2.50
C ASP A 189 17.45 -6.42 2.54
N VAL A 190 16.76 -6.28 1.40
CA VAL A 190 15.37 -6.67 1.21
C VAL A 190 15.16 -8.17 1.38
N ARG A 191 16.13 -9.01 0.99
CA ARG A 191 16.05 -10.48 1.10
C ARG A 191 15.97 -10.91 2.56
N VAL A 192 16.83 -10.32 3.38
CA VAL A 192 16.83 -10.56 4.83
C VAL A 192 15.50 -10.09 5.42
N ALA A 193 15.06 -8.89 5.07
CA ALA A 193 13.82 -8.32 5.59
C ALA A 193 12.59 -9.16 5.24
N ILE A 194 12.48 -9.69 4.01
CA ILE A 194 11.38 -10.56 3.60
C ILE A 194 11.37 -11.84 4.45
N ALA A 195 12.53 -12.49 4.63
CA ALA A 195 12.63 -13.71 5.41
C ALA A 195 12.25 -13.50 6.89
N GLU A 196 12.75 -12.44 7.51
CA GLU A 196 12.51 -12.12 8.91
C GLU A 196 11.05 -11.70 9.17
N LEU A 197 10.49 -10.81 8.35
CA LEU A 197 9.09 -10.38 8.47
C LEU A 197 8.11 -11.55 8.23
N TYR A 198 8.39 -12.39 7.22
CA TYR A 198 7.57 -13.58 7.00
C TYR A 198 7.67 -14.56 8.19
N SER A 199 8.85 -14.73 8.76
CA SER A 199 9.05 -15.58 9.96
C SER A 199 8.32 -15.01 11.19
N ALA A 200 8.32 -13.68 11.35
CA ALA A 200 7.65 -13.01 12.45
C ALA A 200 6.12 -13.18 12.37
N ASN A 201 5.55 -13.00 11.18
CA ASN A 201 4.13 -13.24 10.93
C ASN A 201 3.87 -13.53 9.44
N PRO A 202 3.62 -14.78 9.06
CA PRO A 202 3.36 -15.18 7.67
C PRO A 202 2.18 -14.47 6.99
N GLN A 203 1.25 -13.91 7.76
CA GLN A 203 0.05 -13.24 7.25
C GLN A 203 0.26 -11.73 7.07
N SER A 204 1.30 -11.15 7.65
CA SER A 204 1.49 -9.69 7.67
C SER A 204 2.08 -9.13 6.38
N LEU A 205 2.88 -9.90 5.64
CA LEU A 205 3.65 -9.40 4.51
C LEU A 205 2.88 -9.46 3.20
N MET A 206 2.83 -8.34 2.46
CA MET A 206 2.14 -8.21 1.17
C MET A 206 3.07 -7.58 0.14
N PHE A 207 3.19 -8.18 -1.03
CA PHE A 207 4.00 -7.63 -2.12
C PHE A 207 3.23 -6.61 -2.95
N GLY A 208 3.93 -5.57 -3.44
CA GLY A 208 3.43 -4.62 -4.42
C GLY A 208 4.54 -3.99 -5.24
N THR A 209 4.20 -3.50 -6.43
CA THR A 209 5.19 -2.98 -7.38
C THR A 209 5.66 -1.57 -7.09
N ASP A 210 4.85 -0.75 -6.40
CA ASP A 210 5.08 0.71 -6.27
C ASP A 210 5.14 1.44 -7.64
N LEU A 211 4.59 0.83 -8.72
CA LEU A 211 4.56 1.48 -10.03
C LEU A 211 3.80 2.80 -10.02
N PRO A 212 4.27 3.83 -10.75
CA PRO A 212 5.45 3.91 -11.58
C PRO A 212 6.75 4.20 -10.83
N SER A 213 6.78 4.04 -9.49
CA SER A 213 7.94 4.27 -8.64
C SER A 213 8.36 5.75 -8.58
N THR A 214 7.41 6.62 -8.21
CA THR A 214 7.64 8.06 -8.13
C THR A 214 8.76 8.43 -7.15
N ARG A 215 9.62 9.40 -7.51
CA ARG A 215 10.70 9.95 -6.65
C ARG A 215 11.79 8.96 -6.24
N VAL A 216 11.89 7.80 -6.84
CA VAL A 216 12.96 6.84 -6.52
C VAL A 216 14.05 6.84 -7.59
N THR A 217 15.28 6.57 -7.16
CA THR A 217 16.41 6.39 -8.07
C THR A 217 16.46 5.01 -8.70
N LYS A 218 15.85 4.02 -8.04
CA LYS A 218 15.74 2.63 -8.50
C LYS A 218 14.26 2.23 -8.54
N PRO A 219 13.59 2.42 -9.68
CA PRO A 219 12.20 2.02 -9.85
C PRO A 219 12.05 0.49 -9.81
N PHE A 220 10.80 0.03 -9.72
CA PHE A 220 10.45 -1.38 -9.77
C PHE A 220 11.00 -2.07 -11.03
N GLU A 221 11.69 -3.17 -10.83
CA GLU A 221 12.16 -4.07 -11.87
C GLU A 221 11.59 -5.49 -11.65
N ASP A 222 11.58 -6.31 -12.70
CA ASP A 222 11.07 -7.68 -12.62
C ASP A 222 11.84 -8.58 -11.63
N LYS A 223 13.09 -8.25 -11.38
CA LYS A 223 13.89 -8.92 -10.35
C LYS A 223 13.33 -8.72 -8.94
N ASP A 224 12.61 -7.63 -8.68
CA ASP A 224 12.01 -7.37 -7.36
C ASP A 224 10.89 -8.37 -7.07
N TYR A 225 10.11 -8.76 -8.10
CA TYR A 225 9.19 -9.86 -7.99
C TYR A 225 9.91 -11.19 -7.75
N ALA A 226 10.99 -11.45 -8.50
CA ALA A 226 11.77 -12.68 -8.39
C ALA A 226 12.38 -12.87 -6.99
N VAL A 227 12.73 -11.79 -6.29
CA VAL A 227 13.25 -11.85 -4.90
C VAL A 227 12.29 -12.60 -3.97
N ILE A 228 10.96 -12.42 -4.13
CA ILE A 228 9.99 -13.13 -3.30
C ILE A 228 10.07 -14.65 -3.53
N GLU A 229 10.19 -15.09 -4.80
CA GLU A 229 10.29 -16.50 -5.16
C GLU A 229 11.68 -17.13 -4.82
N GLU A 230 12.71 -16.30 -4.71
CA GLU A 230 14.06 -16.74 -4.34
C GLU A 230 14.25 -16.90 -2.84
N VAL A 231 13.54 -16.09 -2.05
CA VAL A 231 13.67 -16.05 -0.58
C VAL A 231 12.69 -16.99 0.10
N LEU A 232 11.50 -17.16 -0.48
CA LEU A 232 10.40 -17.89 0.13
C LEU A 232 10.08 -19.19 -0.64
N GLU A 233 9.65 -20.21 0.10
CA GLU A 233 9.13 -21.43 -0.51
C GLU A 233 7.85 -21.12 -1.32
N PRO A 234 7.47 -21.95 -2.32
CA PRO A 234 6.39 -21.63 -3.25
C PRO A 234 5.05 -21.27 -2.60
N GLU A 235 4.67 -21.95 -1.51
CA GLU A 235 3.43 -21.64 -0.79
C GLU A 235 3.54 -20.32 -0.03
N GLN A 236 4.68 -20.05 0.59
CA GLN A 236 4.99 -18.82 1.28
C GLN A 236 4.99 -17.62 0.31
N ALA A 237 5.65 -17.78 -0.85
CA ALA A 237 5.66 -16.78 -1.91
C ALA A 237 4.23 -16.48 -2.41
N ASN A 238 3.38 -17.48 -2.60
CA ASN A 238 1.98 -17.29 -2.96
C ASN A 238 1.17 -16.53 -1.89
N ASN A 239 1.49 -16.72 -0.60
CA ASN A 239 0.86 -15.94 0.46
C ASN A 239 1.21 -14.45 0.32
N VAL A 240 2.50 -14.13 0.15
CA VAL A 240 3.00 -12.75 0.05
C VAL A 240 2.58 -12.07 -1.26
N LEU A 241 2.62 -12.79 -2.38
CA LEU A 241 2.27 -12.25 -3.70
C LEU A 241 0.76 -12.10 -3.92
N TYR A 242 -0.07 -12.84 -3.17
CA TYR A 242 -1.49 -12.89 -3.49
C TYR A 242 -2.40 -12.97 -2.26
N LYS A 243 -2.32 -14.05 -1.44
CA LYS A 243 -3.36 -14.36 -0.46
C LYS A 243 -3.47 -13.32 0.64
N ASN A 244 -2.34 -12.88 1.23
CA ASN A 244 -2.34 -11.94 2.35
C ASN A 244 -3.02 -10.62 1.97
N ALA A 245 -2.73 -10.11 0.76
CA ALA A 245 -3.36 -8.87 0.29
C ALA A 245 -4.86 -9.05 -0.01
N ILE A 246 -5.28 -10.18 -0.59
CA ILE A 246 -6.70 -10.49 -0.80
C ILE A 246 -7.47 -10.53 0.52
N ASP A 247 -6.91 -11.20 1.52
CA ASP A 247 -7.56 -11.37 2.83
C ASP A 247 -7.65 -10.04 3.59
N PHE A 248 -6.65 -9.18 3.42
CA PHE A 248 -6.61 -7.87 4.06
C PHE A 248 -7.51 -6.82 3.37
N TYR A 249 -7.39 -6.68 2.05
CA TYR A 249 -8.13 -5.64 1.29
C TYR A 249 -9.55 -6.03 0.90
N LYS A 250 -9.88 -7.31 0.85
CA LYS A 250 -11.21 -7.85 0.54
C LYS A 250 -11.84 -7.23 -0.72
N PRO A 251 -11.21 -7.36 -1.91
CA PRO A 251 -11.76 -6.84 -3.15
C PRO A 251 -13.12 -7.47 -3.45
N LYS A 252 -13.98 -6.77 -4.20
CA LYS A 252 -15.34 -7.24 -4.55
C LYS A 252 -15.32 -8.50 -5.43
N LYS A 253 -14.23 -8.74 -6.16
CA LYS A 253 -14.05 -9.92 -7.02
C LYS A 253 -12.64 -10.47 -6.84
N ILE A 254 -12.55 -11.78 -6.71
CA ILE A 254 -11.29 -12.52 -6.58
C ILE A 254 -11.04 -13.30 -7.88
N CYS A 255 -9.78 -13.38 -8.31
CA CYS A 255 -9.33 -14.23 -9.40
C CYS A 255 -9.36 -15.70 -8.93
N LEU A 256 -10.24 -16.50 -9.47
CA LEU A 256 -10.38 -17.93 -9.16
C LEU A 256 -9.31 -18.75 -9.90
#